data_3e280f81704b829f94873d0163e91a4f
#
_entry.id   3e280f81704b829f94873d0163e91a4f
#
_cell.length_a   1.000
_cell.length_b   1.000
_cell.length_c   1.000
_cell.angle_alpha   90.00
_cell.angle_beta   90.00
_cell.angle_gamma   90.00
#
_symmetry.space_group_name_H-M   'P 1'
#
loop_
_entity.id
_entity.type
_entity.pdbx_description
1 polymer ?
#
loop_
_entity_poly.entity_id
_entity_poly.type
_entity_poly.pdbx_seq_one_letter_code
_entity_poly.pdbx_strand_id
1 'polypeptide(L)'
;SPSALAGSCGAAGILMEEQNVKKLSVCVLFGGVSPEHEVSLRSAESVLNNLDKEKYNIFPVGITKTGEWILYGGRDYSKLPTGEWQHCPENRRAAISPVRGQGLLNFEGDCVVRERIDVVFPVLHGENGEDGSIQGLLQLAGLPYVGPGVAASATCMDKTLTKLVADRAGI
;
A
#
# COMPACT_ATOMS: atom_id res chain seq x y z
N SER A 1 -64.53 31.92 28.86
CA SER A 1 -64.09 30.67 28.24
C SER A 1 -62.62 30.71 27.95
N PRO A 2 -61.78 29.88 28.53
CA PRO A 2 -60.39 29.73 28.08
C PRO A 2 -60.21 28.40 27.33
N SER A 3 -59.65 28.47 26.14
CA SER A 3 -59.24 27.35 25.32
C SER A 3 -57.87 26.83 25.80
N ALA A 4 -57.79 25.54 25.97
CA ALA A 4 -56.56 24.82 26.27
C ALA A 4 -55.68 24.72 25.05
N LEU A 5 -54.42 25.13 25.18
CA LEU A 5 -53.34 24.86 24.24
C LEU A 5 -52.61 23.58 24.67
N ALA A 6 -52.79 22.51 23.90
CA ALA A 6 -51.99 21.30 24.02
C ALA A 6 -50.66 21.54 23.30
N GLY A 7 -49.56 21.61 24.07
CA GLY A 7 -48.22 21.64 23.54
C GLY A 7 -47.79 20.24 23.07
N SER A 8 -47.53 20.11 21.78
CA SER A 8 -46.87 18.93 21.21
C SER A 8 -45.38 18.96 21.53
N CYS A 9 -44.96 18.02 22.35
CA CYS A 9 -43.54 17.76 22.59
C CYS A 9 -42.95 17.11 21.31
N GLY A 10 -42.26 17.90 20.52
CA GLY A 10 -41.52 17.43 19.38
C GLY A 10 -40.31 16.63 19.86
N ALA A 11 -40.30 15.34 19.58
CA ALA A 11 -39.12 14.50 19.74
C ALA A 11 -38.05 15.01 18.78
N ALA A 12 -37.04 15.67 19.35
CA ALA A 12 -35.79 15.98 18.62
C ALA A 12 -35.10 14.66 18.31
N GLY A 13 -35.30 14.17 17.09
CA GLY A 13 -34.50 13.10 16.55
C GLY A 13 -33.02 13.56 16.49
N ILE A 14 -32.21 12.93 17.31
CA ILE A 14 -30.76 13.05 17.20
C ILE A 14 -30.39 12.41 15.86
N LEU A 15 -30.20 13.21 14.84
CA LEU A 15 -29.53 12.80 13.62
C LEU A 15 -28.09 12.47 14.04
N MET A 16 -27.79 11.19 14.20
CA MET A 16 -26.43 10.72 14.24
C MET A 16 -25.85 11.03 12.86
N GLU A 17 -25.06 12.11 12.75
CA GLU A 17 -24.17 12.31 11.63
C GLU A 17 -23.28 11.06 11.58
N GLU A 18 -23.50 10.21 10.59
CA GLU A 18 -22.53 9.20 10.22
C GLU A 18 -21.24 9.96 9.93
N GLN A 19 -20.30 9.91 10.85
CA GLN A 19 -18.95 10.43 10.63
C GLN A 19 -18.41 9.64 9.44
N ASN A 20 -18.36 10.29 8.30
CA ASN A 20 -17.74 9.77 7.08
C ASN A 20 -16.25 9.63 7.37
N VAL A 21 -15.87 8.50 7.98
CA VAL A 21 -14.49 8.18 8.34
C VAL A 21 -13.73 8.08 7.02
N LYS A 22 -12.94 9.08 6.73
CA LYS A 22 -12.13 9.13 5.50
C LYS A 22 -11.23 7.90 5.47
N LYS A 23 -11.44 7.02 4.48
CA LYS A 23 -10.60 5.84 4.27
C LYS A 23 -9.15 6.25 4.03
N LEU A 24 -8.22 5.51 4.63
CA LEU A 24 -6.79 5.67 4.34
C LEU A 24 -6.45 5.01 3.00
N SER A 25 -5.64 5.68 2.21
CA SER A 25 -5.13 5.17 0.93
C SER A 25 -3.86 4.36 1.16
N VAL A 26 -3.94 3.06 0.93
CA VAL A 26 -2.85 2.09 1.14
C VAL A 26 -2.34 1.60 -0.21
N CYS A 27 -1.06 1.83 -0.49
CA CYS A 27 -0.39 1.24 -1.63
C CYS A 27 0.29 -0.07 -1.20
N VAL A 28 -0.15 -1.20 -1.76
CA VAL A 28 0.48 -2.50 -1.53
C VAL A 28 1.43 -2.79 -2.68
N LEU A 29 2.74 -2.86 -2.40
CA LEU A 29 3.77 -3.18 -3.39
C LEU A 29 4.08 -4.67 -3.35
N PHE A 30 4.10 -5.33 -4.52
CA PHE A 30 4.37 -6.75 -4.62
C PHE A 30 5.15 -7.11 -5.89
N GLY A 31 5.65 -8.34 -5.96
CA GLY A 31 6.46 -8.84 -7.07
C GLY A 31 7.95 -8.50 -6.88
N GLY A 32 8.50 -7.73 -7.79
CA GLY A 32 9.90 -7.26 -7.75
C GLY A 32 10.83 -8.04 -8.66
N VAL A 33 11.97 -7.41 -8.95
CA VAL A 33 13.09 -8.03 -9.68
C VAL A 33 13.92 -8.82 -8.68
N SER A 34 13.48 -10.01 -8.35
CA SER A 34 14.07 -10.86 -7.31
C SER A 34 13.78 -12.32 -7.60
N PRO A 35 14.65 -13.26 -7.21
CA PRO A 35 14.33 -14.69 -7.24
C PRO A 35 13.11 -15.06 -6.40
N GLU A 36 12.73 -14.22 -5.44
CA GLU A 36 11.58 -14.42 -4.55
C GLU A 36 10.29 -13.77 -5.06
N HIS A 37 10.24 -13.40 -6.33
CA HIS A 37 9.08 -12.76 -6.97
C HIS A 37 7.78 -13.52 -6.71
N GLU A 38 7.75 -14.84 -6.91
CA GLU A 38 6.55 -15.66 -6.73
C GLU A 38 6.13 -15.75 -5.26
N VAL A 39 7.07 -15.69 -4.32
CA VAL A 39 6.77 -15.64 -2.88
C VAL A 39 6.03 -14.34 -2.56
N SER A 40 6.50 -13.24 -3.13
CA SER A 40 5.85 -11.94 -2.98
C SER A 40 4.42 -11.95 -3.53
N LEU A 41 4.17 -12.55 -4.69
CA LEU A 41 2.83 -12.63 -5.27
C LEU A 41 1.83 -13.37 -4.37
N ARG A 42 2.26 -14.49 -3.77
CA ARG A 42 1.42 -15.27 -2.83
C ARG A 42 1.16 -14.50 -1.53
N SER A 43 2.19 -13.86 -0.99
CA SER A 43 2.05 -13.04 0.21
C SER A 43 1.09 -11.87 -0.03
N ALA A 44 1.21 -11.22 -1.20
CA ALA A 44 0.35 -10.11 -1.59
C ALA A 44 -1.11 -10.52 -1.77
N GLU A 45 -1.38 -11.67 -2.37
CA GLU A 45 -2.73 -12.23 -2.46
C GLU A 45 -3.36 -12.32 -1.06
N SER A 46 -2.63 -12.89 -0.10
CA SER A 46 -3.11 -13.02 1.28
C SER A 46 -3.35 -11.65 1.93
N VAL A 47 -2.41 -10.72 1.81
CA VAL A 47 -2.54 -9.36 2.37
C VAL A 47 -3.75 -8.64 1.78
N LEU A 48 -3.86 -8.60 0.45
CA LEU A 48 -4.93 -7.88 -0.27
C LEU A 48 -6.33 -8.45 0.02
N ASN A 49 -6.43 -9.78 0.21
CA ASN A 49 -7.70 -10.41 0.57
C ASN A 49 -8.11 -10.12 2.02
N ASN A 50 -7.17 -9.84 2.91
CA ASN A 50 -7.44 -9.61 4.34
C ASN A 50 -7.48 -8.11 4.72
N LEU A 51 -7.13 -7.19 3.83
CA LEU A 51 -7.29 -5.77 4.08
C LEU A 51 -8.77 -5.36 4.12
N ASP A 52 -9.14 -4.63 5.16
CA ASP A 52 -10.49 -4.14 5.38
C ASP A 52 -10.84 -3.01 4.38
N LYS A 53 -11.65 -3.34 3.38
CA LYS A 53 -12.08 -2.42 2.32
C LYS A 53 -13.00 -1.30 2.82
N GLU A 54 -13.56 -1.43 4.01
CA GLU A 54 -14.35 -0.36 4.63
C GLU A 54 -13.44 0.73 5.22
N LYS A 55 -12.22 0.38 5.62
CA LYS A 55 -11.24 1.30 6.21
C LYS A 55 -10.23 1.84 5.22
N TYR A 56 -9.94 1.08 4.14
CA TYR A 56 -8.85 1.38 3.22
C TYR A 56 -9.30 1.49 1.77
N ASN A 57 -8.76 2.51 1.09
CA ASN A 57 -8.68 2.55 -0.36
C ASN A 57 -7.38 1.85 -0.76
N ILE A 58 -7.48 0.74 -1.48
CA ILE A 58 -6.35 -0.14 -1.76
C ILE A 58 -5.84 0.11 -3.17
N PHE A 59 -4.55 0.39 -3.30
CA PHE A 59 -3.83 0.56 -4.55
C PHE A 59 -2.80 -0.58 -4.69
N PRO A 60 -3.17 -1.72 -5.31
CA PRO A 60 -2.24 -2.82 -5.53
C PRO A 60 -1.30 -2.50 -6.68
N VAL A 61 -0.01 -2.39 -6.40
CA VAL A 61 1.02 -2.09 -7.40
C VAL A 61 2.00 -3.24 -7.48
N GLY A 62 1.99 -3.91 -8.62
CA GLY A 62 2.89 -5.01 -8.91
C GLY A 62 4.12 -4.53 -9.68
N ILE A 63 5.27 -5.09 -9.32
CA ILE A 63 6.52 -4.90 -10.03
C ILE A 63 6.83 -6.22 -10.76
N THR A 64 6.94 -6.16 -12.08
CA THR A 64 7.25 -7.35 -12.89
C THR A 64 8.70 -7.80 -12.68
N LYS A 65 9.04 -8.99 -13.17
CA LYS A 65 10.44 -9.48 -13.18
C LYS A 65 11.38 -8.63 -14.01
N THR A 66 10.85 -7.84 -14.95
CA THR A 66 11.60 -6.91 -15.78
C THR A 66 11.67 -5.50 -15.19
N GLY A 67 11.04 -5.27 -14.02
CA GLY A 67 11.07 -4.00 -13.31
C GLY A 67 10.00 -2.99 -13.73
N GLU A 68 9.00 -3.42 -14.49
CA GLU A 68 7.86 -2.55 -14.80
C GLU A 68 6.90 -2.48 -13.62
N TRP A 69 6.42 -1.29 -13.32
CA TRP A 69 5.47 -1.03 -12.25
C TRP A 69 4.06 -0.90 -12.83
N ILE A 70 3.13 -1.68 -12.31
CA ILE A 70 1.76 -1.78 -12.79
C ILE A 70 0.79 -1.59 -11.62
N LEU A 71 -0.06 -0.57 -11.69
CA LEU A 71 -1.25 -0.48 -10.84
C LEU A 71 -2.24 -1.53 -11.36
N TYR A 72 -2.45 -2.57 -10.58
CA TYR A 72 -3.36 -3.66 -10.92
C TYR A 72 -4.81 -3.18 -10.82
N GLY A 73 -5.49 -3.16 -11.97
CA GLY A 73 -6.88 -2.71 -12.09
C GLY A 73 -7.92 -3.79 -11.78
N GLY A 74 -7.51 -5.05 -11.66
CA GLY A 74 -8.40 -6.16 -11.35
C GLY A 74 -8.79 -6.20 -9.86
N ARG A 75 -9.84 -6.98 -9.57
CA ARG A 75 -10.34 -7.18 -8.21
C ARG A 75 -10.13 -8.61 -7.70
N ASP A 76 -9.69 -9.50 -8.57
CA ASP A 76 -9.44 -10.90 -8.29
C ASP A 76 -7.95 -11.11 -7.99
N TYR A 77 -7.61 -11.16 -6.72
CA TYR A 77 -6.22 -11.30 -6.28
C TYR A 77 -5.67 -12.74 -6.43
N SER A 78 -6.53 -13.74 -6.69
CA SER A 78 -6.07 -15.10 -7.02
C SER A 78 -5.26 -15.16 -8.33
N LYS A 79 -5.35 -14.12 -9.15
CA LYS A 79 -4.56 -13.97 -10.37
C LYS A 79 -3.11 -13.54 -10.15
N LEU A 80 -2.76 -13.13 -8.92
CA LEU A 80 -1.40 -12.71 -8.62
C LEU A 80 -0.42 -13.90 -8.73
N PRO A 81 -0.61 -15.02 -8.00
CA PRO A 81 0.31 -16.16 -8.06
C PRO A 81 0.41 -16.83 -9.42
N THR A 82 -0.64 -16.72 -10.25
CA THR A 82 -0.66 -17.30 -11.60
C THR A 82 0.06 -16.43 -12.64
N GLY A 83 0.36 -15.19 -12.32
CA GLY A 83 0.92 -14.21 -13.25
C GLY A 83 -0.10 -13.55 -14.17
N GLU A 84 -1.36 -13.98 -14.17
CA GLU A 84 -2.42 -13.42 -15.01
C GLU A 84 -2.72 -11.94 -14.72
N TRP A 85 -2.39 -11.47 -13.52
CA TRP A 85 -2.57 -10.07 -13.12
C TRP A 85 -1.90 -9.08 -14.07
N GLN A 86 -0.78 -9.48 -14.70
CA GLN A 86 -0.02 -8.62 -15.62
C GLN A 86 -0.79 -8.31 -16.91
N HIS A 87 -1.77 -9.12 -17.27
CA HIS A 87 -2.55 -9.03 -18.51
C HIS A 87 -3.96 -8.48 -18.32
N CYS A 88 -4.26 -7.94 -17.13
CA CYS A 88 -5.56 -7.35 -16.87
C CYS A 88 -5.75 -6.08 -17.72
N PRO A 89 -6.87 -5.97 -18.47
CA PRO A 89 -7.10 -4.81 -19.36
C PRO A 89 -7.18 -3.46 -18.63
N GLU A 90 -7.58 -3.48 -17.37
CA GLU A 90 -7.71 -2.28 -16.52
C GLU A 90 -6.38 -1.85 -15.89
N ASN A 91 -5.30 -2.55 -16.16
CA ASN A 91 -3.97 -2.22 -15.67
C ASN A 91 -3.48 -0.87 -16.22
N ARG A 92 -2.74 -0.16 -15.38
CA ARG A 92 -2.07 1.08 -15.75
C ARG A 92 -0.61 1.01 -15.35
N ARG A 93 0.26 1.58 -16.16
CA ARG A 93 1.64 1.78 -15.73
C ARG A 93 1.64 2.74 -14.53
N ALA A 94 2.52 2.51 -13.59
CA ALA A 94 2.59 3.29 -12.38
C ALA A 94 4.04 3.58 -11.97
N ALA A 95 4.23 4.53 -11.08
CA ALA A 95 5.50 4.81 -10.43
C ALA A 95 5.27 5.54 -9.10
N ILE A 96 6.13 5.33 -8.13
CA ILE A 96 6.20 6.23 -6.98
C ILE A 96 7.14 7.38 -7.34
N SER A 97 6.61 8.60 -7.27
CA SER A 97 7.43 9.79 -7.49
C SER A 97 8.41 9.98 -6.34
N PRO A 98 9.72 10.18 -6.60
CA PRO A 98 10.67 10.55 -5.56
C PRO A 98 10.45 11.98 -5.07
N VAL A 99 9.66 12.77 -5.78
CA VAL A 99 9.31 14.13 -5.38
C VAL A 99 8.30 14.07 -4.24
N ARG A 100 8.70 14.64 -3.11
CA ARG A 100 7.90 14.63 -1.88
C ARG A 100 6.48 15.17 -2.10
N GLY A 101 5.50 14.40 -1.62
CA GLY A 101 4.08 14.78 -1.68
C GLY A 101 3.37 14.46 -3.00
N GLN A 102 4.04 13.90 -4.00
CA GLN A 102 3.39 13.50 -5.25
C GLN A 102 2.71 12.12 -5.19
N GLY A 103 3.14 11.25 -4.28
CA GLY A 103 2.52 9.94 -4.08
C GLY A 103 2.72 8.97 -5.24
N LEU A 104 1.65 8.23 -5.56
CA LEU A 104 1.62 7.30 -6.67
C LEU A 104 1.18 8.01 -7.94
N LEU A 105 1.97 7.85 -9.00
CA LEU A 105 1.63 8.28 -10.36
C LEU A 105 1.09 7.09 -11.12
N ASN A 106 -0.02 7.24 -11.81
CA ASN A 106 -0.50 6.28 -12.80
C ASN A 106 -0.67 6.97 -14.16
N PHE A 107 -0.47 6.20 -15.23
CA PHE A 107 -0.42 6.71 -16.59
C PHE A 107 -1.64 6.24 -17.38
N GLU A 108 -2.48 7.19 -17.79
CA GLU A 108 -3.67 6.95 -18.58
C GLU A 108 -3.48 7.60 -19.96
N GLY A 109 -3.02 6.81 -20.94
CA GLY A 109 -2.62 7.35 -22.25
C GLY A 109 -1.50 8.37 -22.08
N ASP A 110 -1.74 9.61 -22.52
CA ASP A 110 -0.78 10.72 -22.40
C ASP A 110 -0.95 11.53 -21.09
N CYS A 111 -1.89 11.16 -20.24
CA CYS A 111 -2.15 11.83 -18.98
C CYS A 111 -1.47 11.12 -17.82
N VAL A 112 -1.02 11.90 -16.84
CA VAL A 112 -0.50 11.42 -15.56
C VAL A 112 -1.47 11.78 -14.46
N VAL A 113 -2.02 10.78 -13.78
CA VAL A 113 -2.91 10.95 -12.64
C VAL A 113 -2.11 10.71 -11.37
N ARG A 114 -2.28 11.60 -10.39
CA ARG A 114 -1.65 11.46 -9.07
C ARG A 114 -2.66 10.90 -8.08
N GLU A 115 -2.28 9.82 -7.42
CA GLU A 115 -3.04 9.24 -6.32
C GLU A 115 -2.36 9.60 -5.00
N ARG A 116 -3.13 10.17 -4.09
CA ARG A 116 -2.66 10.38 -2.73
C ARG A 116 -2.54 9.03 -2.02
N ILE A 117 -1.36 8.74 -1.51
CA ILE A 117 -1.10 7.57 -0.67
C ILE A 117 -0.81 8.03 0.76
N ASP A 118 -1.49 7.44 1.72
CA ASP A 118 -1.28 7.71 3.14
C ASP A 118 -0.23 6.78 3.75
N VAL A 119 -0.14 5.53 3.25
CA VAL A 119 0.86 4.55 3.68
C VAL A 119 1.16 3.55 2.57
N VAL A 120 2.41 3.12 2.49
CA VAL A 120 2.84 2.04 1.60
C VAL A 120 3.07 0.77 2.42
N PHE A 121 2.59 -0.34 1.91
CA PHE A 121 2.81 -1.66 2.49
C PHE A 121 3.64 -2.51 1.50
N PRO A 122 4.98 -2.52 1.64
CA PRO A 122 5.84 -3.37 0.83
C PRO A 122 5.65 -4.84 1.23
N VAL A 123 5.25 -5.66 0.27
CA VAL A 123 5.16 -7.13 0.38
C VAL A 123 6.20 -7.74 -0.57
N LEU A 124 7.33 -7.06 -0.69
CA LEU A 124 8.46 -7.47 -1.52
C LEU A 124 9.40 -8.36 -0.71
N HIS A 125 10.00 -9.35 -1.36
CA HIS A 125 10.96 -10.25 -0.73
C HIS A 125 12.30 -10.21 -1.47
N GLY A 126 13.39 -10.37 -0.71
CA GLY A 126 14.74 -10.43 -1.24
C GLY A 126 15.28 -9.08 -1.71
N GLU A 127 16.08 -9.13 -2.77
CA GLU A 127 16.78 -7.96 -3.34
C GLU A 127 15.80 -6.84 -3.73
N ASN A 128 16.19 -5.61 -3.51
CA ASN A 128 15.43 -4.38 -3.69
C ASN A 128 14.20 -4.21 -2.76
N GLY A 129 13.67 -5.29 -2.18
CA GLY A 129 12.53 -5.25 -1.27
C GLY A 129 12.93 -5.18 0.20
N GLU A 130 13.98 -5.89 0.59
CA GLU A 130 14.40 -6.05 1.99
C GLU A 130 15.79 -5.48 2.30
N ASP A 131 16.50 -4.95 1.31
CA ASP A 131 17.86 -4.43 1.42
C ASP A 131 17.96 -2.92 1.68
N GLY A 132 16.84 -2.23 1.82
CA GLY A 132 16.78 -0.79 2.03
C GLY A 132 16.51 0.03 0.76
N SER A 133 16.52 -0.58 -0.43
CA SER A 133 16.35 0.14 -1.70
C SER A 133 14.95 0.75 -1.82
N ILE A 134 13.90 -0.04 -1.67
CA ILE A 134 12.52 0.47 -1.71
C ILE A 134 12.24 1.44 -0.56
N GLN A 135 12.77 1.16 0.63
CA GLN A 135 12.63 2.01 1.79
C GLN A 135 13.27 3.39 1.54
N GLY A 136 14.42 3.43 0.84
CA GLY A 136 15.07 4.67 0.43
C GLY A 136 14.22 5.51 -0.52
N LEU A 137 13.62 4.89 -1.53
CA LEU A 137 12.67 5.56 -2.42
C LEU A 137 11.48 6.16 -1.65
N LEU A 138 10.89 5.39 -0.74
CA LEU A 138 9.75 5.82 0.06
C LEU A 138 10.11 6.97 1.01
N GLN A 139 11.30 6.96 1.58
CA GLN A 139 11.81 8.07 2.39
C GLN A 139 12.01 9.34 1.57
N LEU A 140 12.59 9.26 0.38
CA LEU A 140 12.72 10.41 -0.53
C LEU A 140 11.34 10.98 -0.89
N ALA A 141 10.40 10.11 -1.24
CA ALA A 141 9.03 10.48 -1.56
C ALA A 141 8.25 11.07 -0.38
N GLY A 142 8.74 10.90 0.85
CA GLY A 142 8.06 11.29 2.08
C GLY A 142 6.83 10.46 2.38
N LEU A 143 6.79 9.21 1.92
CA LEU A 143 5.69 8.28 2.13
C LEU A 143 5.96 7.40 3.35
N PRO A 144 5.06 7.38 4.34
CA PRO A 144 5.10 6.40 5.42
C PRO A 144 4.98 4.97 4.87
N TYR A 145 5.68 4.02 5.46
CA TYR A 145 5.60 2.62 5.04
C TYR A 145 5.65 1.67 6.23
N VAL A 146 5.14 0.47 6.01
CA VAL A 146 5.15 -0.64 6.98
C VAL A 146 6.45 -1.40 6.82
N GLY A 147 7.18 -1.60 7.92
CA GLY A 147 8.41 -2.39 7.92
C GLY A 147 9.61 -1.64 8.51
N PRO A 148 10.79 -2.31 8.51
CA PRO A 148 12.02 -1.72 9.02
C PRO A 148 12.55 -0.60 8.14
N GLY A 149 13.31 0.33 8.72
CA GLY A 149 13.94 1.43 7.99
C GLY A 149 15.14 0.98 7.14
N VAL A 150 15.70 1.92 6.35
CA VAL A 150 16.80 1.68 5.41
C VAL A 150 17.98 1.00 6.10
N ALA A 151 18.48 1.55 7.19
CA ALA A 151 19.67 1.01 7.89
C ALA A 151 19.43 -0.40 8.43
N ALA A 152 18.27 -0.66 9.03
CA ALA A 152 17.93 -1.98 9.55
C ALA A 152 17.81 -3.00 8.41
N SER A 153 17.11 -2.65 7.33
CA SER A 153 16.96 -3.51 6.15
C SER A 153 18.32 -3.88 5.54
N ALA A 154 19.16 -2.89 5.26
CA ALA A 154 20.47 -3.10 4.69
C ALA A 154 21.38 -3.96 5.59
N THR A 155 21.36 -3.70 6.91
CA THR A 155 22.15 -4.47 7.88
C THR A 155 21.69 -5.91 7.95
N CYS A 156 20.38 -6.16 8.01
CA CYS A 156 19.83 -7.51 8.12
C CYS A 156 20.00 -8.35 6.83
N MET A 157 20.09 -7.70 5.68
CA MET A 157 20.34 -8.39 4.41
C MET A 157 21.78 -8.87 4.26
N ASP A 158 22.74 -8.17 4.88
CA ASP A 158 24.16 -8.56 4.90
C ASP A 158 24.46 -9.42 6.12
N LYS A 159 24.71 -10.72 5.88
CA LYS A 159 24.99 -11.69 6.96
C LYS A 159 26.24 -11.33 7.78
N THR A 160 27.23 -10.70 7.15
CA THR A 160 28.46 -10.28 7.83
C THR A 160 28.19 -9.11 8.77
N LEU A 161 27.44 -8.09 8.28
CA LEU A 161 27.04 -6.96 9.10
C LEU A 161 26.08 -7.39 10.22
N THR A 162 25.10 -8.24 9.92
CA THR A 162 24.19 -8.80 10.93
C THR A 162 24.96 -9.47 12.06
N LYS A 163 25.94 -10.34 11.72
CA LYS A 163 26.77 -11.02 12.71
C LYS A 163 27.57 -10.05 13.55
N LEU A 164 28.23 -9.05 12.94
CA LEU A 164 29.00 -8.03 13.66
C LEU A 164 28.13 -7.23 14.65
N VAL A 165 26.92 -6.87 14.24
CA VAL A 165 25.98 -6.15 15.12
C VAL A 165 25.50 -7.04 16.25
N ALA A 166 25.15 -8.30 15.97
CA ALA A 166 24.73 -9.28 16.98
C ALA A 166 25.84 -9.54 17.99
N ASP A 167 27.06 -9.83 17.54
CA ASP A 167 28.23 -10.03 18.40
C ASP A 167 28.49 -8.83 19.32
N ARG A 168 28.31 -7.59 18.75
CA ARG A 168 28.49 -6.35 19.55
C ARG A 168 27.40 -6.14 20.57
N ALA A 169 26.19 -6.63 20.30
CA ALA A 169 25.04 -6.61 21.21
C ALA A 169 25.05 -7.76 22.25
N GLY A 170 25.97 -8.72 22.12
CA GLY A 170 26.06 -9.87 23.00
C GLY A 170 25.01 -10.94 22.73
N ILE A 171 24.56 -11.07 21.48
CA ILE A 171 23.54 -12.04 21.00
C ILE A 171 24.24 -13.15 20.23
#